data_a4069b5c5f09be34e4a84160f637f3fd
#
_entry.id   a4069b5c5f09be34e4a84160f637f3fd
#
_cell.length_a   1.000
_cell.length_b   1.000
_cell.length_c   1.000
_cell.angle_alpha   90.00
_cell.angle_beta   90.00
_cell.angle_gamma   90.00
#
_symmetry.space_group_name_H-M   'P 1'
#
loop_
_entity.id
_entity.type
_entity.pdbx_description
1 polymer ?
#
loop_
_entity_poly.entity_id
_entity_poly.type
_entity_poly.pdbx_seq_one_letter_code
_entity_poly.pdbx_strand_id
1 'polypeptide(L)'
;MVVCDGHQEHHHCFWANDKEQEFEIFEQFLAVVSRYDNPRIYCYGSYERAFIKRMRRLARRKKPVDQSLAMLVNTLSIIYVHIYFPTYSNGLKEVAGCLGFSWTDADASGIQSIAWRMRWQTTRKEEWKEKLIRYNLEDCRPPARDRVYPGDWCRRCIAVWANSHSARFARARRWTDRHAGRGTGPTGGRQ
;
A
#
# COMPACT_ATOMS: atom_id res chain seq x y z
N MET A 1 0.46 -3.93 -7.97
CA MET A 1 -0.71 -3.31 -8.64
C MET A 1 -1.36 -4.33 -9.54
N VAL A 2 -2.67 -4.44 -9.48
CA VAL A 2 -3.48 -5.23 -10.42
C VAL A 2 -4.27 -4.25 -11.28
N VAL A 3 -4.26 -4.44 -12.58
CA VAL A 3 -5.06 -3.68 -13.54
C VAL A 3 -6.08 -4.63 -14.13
N CYS A 4 -7.36 -4.29 -14.02
CA CYS A 4 -8.45 -4.99 -14.69
C CYS A 4 -8.89 -4.16 -15.88
N ASP A 5 -8.76 -4.71 -17.08
CA ASP A 5 -9.24 -4.11 -18.32
C ASP A 5 -10.22 -5.08 -18.99
N GLY A 6 -11.50 -4.81 -18.82
CA GLY A 6 -12.55 -5.74 -19.21
C GLY A 6 -12.47 -7.06 -18.41
N HIS A 7 -12.16 -8.16 -19.12
CA HIS A 7 -12.02 -9.48 -18.52
C HIS A 7 -10.56 -9.89 -18.25
N GLN A 8 -9.60 -9.04 -18.60
CA GLN A 8 -8.18 -9.32 -18.44
C GLN A 8 -7.62 -8.69 -17.17
N GLU A 9 -6.77 -9.43 -16.46
CA GLU A 9 -5.99 -8.94 -15.33
C GLU A 9 -4.52 -8.85 -15.73
N HIS A 10 -3.92 -7.68 -15.51
CA HIS A 10 -2.49 -7.44 -15.70
C HIS A 10 -1.85 -7.13 -14.36
N HIS A 11 -0.81 -7.89 -14.02
CA HIS A 11 -0.08 -7.69 -12.77
C HIS A 11 1.19 -6.88 -13.02
N HIS A 12 1.35 -5.80 -12.26
CA HIS A 12 2.55 -4.98 -12.29
C HIS A 12 3.20 -4.97 -10.90
N CYS A 13 4.48 -5.32 -10.86
CA CYS A 13 5.28 -5.26 -9.65
C CYS A 13 6.21 -4.04 -9.72
N PHE A 14 6.11 -3.15 -8.75
CA PHE A 14 6.94 -1.97 -8.60
C PHE A 14 7.79 -2.15 -7.33
N TRP A 15 9.06 -2.47 -7.50
CA TRP A 15 9.95 -2.78 -6.40
C TRP A 15 11.10 -1.77 -6.33
N ALA A 16 11.19 -1.02 -5.24
CA ALA A 16 12.31 -0.18 -4.93
C ALA A 16 13.24 -0.90 -3.93
N ASN A 17 14.53 -1.01 -4.23
CA ASN A 17 15.50 -1.60 -3.30
C ASN A 17 15.77 -0.67 -2.12
N ASP A 18 15.77 0.62 -2.37
CA ASP A 18 16.05 1.69 -1.43
C ASP A 18 15.06 2.85 -1.63
N LYS A 19 15.25 3.88 -0.84
CA LYS A 19 14.39 5.06 -0.86
C LYS A 19 14.67 5.95 -2.08
N GLU A 20 15.87 5.93 -2.56
CA GLU A 20 16.35 6.72 -3.69
C GLU A 20 15.62 6.31 -4.97
N GLN A 21 15.31 5.03 -5.11
CA GLN A 21 14.58 4.48 -6.25
C GLN A 21 13.06 4.70 -6.20
N GLU A 22 12.51 5.15 -5.04
CA GLU A 22 11.05 5.30 -4.89
C GLU A 22 10.42 6.20 -5.97
N PHE A 23 11.11 7.28 -6.34
CA PHE A 23 10.58 8.23 -7.31
C PHE A 23 10.60 7.65 -8.73
N GLU A 24 11.67 6.96 -9.11
CA GLU A 24 11.78 6.27 -10.40
C GLU A 24 10.67 5.21 -10.55
N ILE A 25 10.47 4.40 -9.52
CA ILE A 25 9.41 3.39 -9.49
C ILE A 25 8.01 4.03 -9.57
N PHE A 26 7.85 5.19 -8.95
CA PHE A 26 6.61 5.95 -9.06
C PHE A 26 6.37 6.50 -10.48
N GLU A 27 7.41 6.91 -11.19
CA GLU A 27 7.29 7.30 -12.60
C GLU A 27 6.88 6.12 -13.49
N GLN A 28 7.40 4.92 -13.22
CA GLN A 28 6.97 3.69 -13.90
C GLN A 28 5.48 3.40 -13.64
N PHE A 29 5.02 3.58 -12.40
CA PHE A 29 3.59 3.49 -12.07
C PHE A 29 2.76 4.49 -12.88
N LEU A 30 3.14 5.75 -12.94
CA LEU A 30 2.46 6.77 -13.74
C LEU A 30 2.43 6.42 -15.23
N ALA A 31 3.53 5.87 -15.76
CA ALA A 31 3.61 5.42 -17.15
C ALA A 31 2.63 4.27 -17.44
N VAL A 32 2.43 3.35 -16.49
CA VAL A 32 1.41 2.29 -16.64
C VAL A 32 0.01 2.88 -16.60
N VAL A 33 -0.29 3.74 -15.60
CA VAL A 33 -1.61 4.38 -15.48
C VAL A 33 -1.99 5.17 -16.73
N SER A 34 -1.02 5.84 -17.36
CA SER A 34 -1.26 6.66 -18.56
C SER A 34 -1.61 5.86 -19.83
N ARG A 35 -1.44 4.53 -19.82
CA ARG A 35 -1.82 3.66 -20.94
C ARG A 35 -3.32 3.43 -21.05
N TYR A 36 -4.05 3.69 -19.95
CA TYR A 36 -5.49 3.43 -19.85
C TYR A 36 -6.26 4.74 -19.97
N ASP A 37 -7.33 4.72 -20.74
CA ASP A 37 -8.21 5.87 -20.88
C ASP A 37 -9.13 5.98 -19.66
N ASN A 38 -9.08 7.13 -18.97
CA ASN A 38 -9.90 7.46 -17.79
C ASN A 38 -9.97 6.35 -16.72
N PRO A 39 -8.82 5.83 -16.23
CA PRO A 39 -8.80 4.74 -15.26
C PRO A 39 -9.33 5.19 -13.90
N ARG A 40 -9.83 4.24 -13.10
CA ARG A 40 -10.12 4.45 -11.68
C ARG A 40 -9.07 3.72 -10.85
N ILE A 41 -8.45 4.44 -9.92
CA ILE A 41 -7.41 3.89 -9.06
C ILE A 41 -8.02 3.61 -7.69
N TYR A 42 -8.26 2.34 -7.37
CA TYR A 42 -8.83 1.95 -6.08
C TYR A 42 -7.73 1.74 -5.05
N CYS A 43 -7.93 2.28 -3.86
CA CYS A 43 -7.06 2.10 -2.71
C CYS A 43 -7.88 1.81 -1.46
N TYR A 44 -7.26 1.18 -0.46
CA TYR A 44 -7.91 0.85 0.80
C TYR A 44 -7.31 1.66 1.95
N GLY A 45 -7.87 2.85 2.16
CA GLY A 45 -7.39 3.78 3.18
C GLY A 45 -6.72 5.03 2.62
N SER A 46 -5.84 5.62 3.42
CA SER A 46 -5.25 6.93 3.10
C SER A 46 -3.78 6.89 2.69
N TYR A 47 -3.16 5.70 2.71
CA TYR A 47 -1.71 5.56 2.51
C TYR A 47 -1.27 5.92 1.09
N GLU A 48 -1.98 5.41 0.08
CA GLU A 48 -1.68 5.64 -1.32
C GLU A 48 -1.80 7.12 -1.66
N ARG A 49 -2.85 7.77 -1.18
CA ARG A 49 -3.02 9.22 -1.35
C ARG A 49 -1.88 10.00 -0.70
N ALA A 50 -1.47 9.62 0.51
CA ALA A 50 -0.37 10.27 1.22
C ALA A 50 0.98 10.04 0.50
N PHE A 51 1.19 8.84 -0.03
CA PHE A 51 2.37 8.50 -0.83
C PHE A 51 2.43 9.34 -2.11
N ILE A 52 1.37 9.37 -2.91
CA ILE A 52 1.31 10.13 -4.16
C ILE A 52 1.50 11.62 -3.89
N LYS A 53 0.89 12.17 -2.81
CA LYS A 53 1.14 13.57 -2.40
C LYS A 53 2.60 13.84 -2.04
N ARG A 54 3.29 12.86 -1.44
CA ARG A 54 4.73 12.96 -1.17
C ARG A 54 5.54 12.97 -2.47
N MET A 55 5.24 12.07 -3.40
CA MET A 55 5.90 12.00 -4.71
C MET A 55 5.66 13.26 -5.55
N ARG A 56 4.48 13.87 -5.44
CA ARG A 56 4.18 15.15 -6.08
C ARG A 56 5.18 16.27 -5.74
N ARG A 57 5.73 16.27 -4.51
CA ARG A 57 6.73 17.27 -4.09
C ARG A 57 8.06 17.09 -4.83
N LEU A 58 8.38 15.87 -5.23
CA LEU A 58 9.60 15.52 -5.94
C LEU A 58 9.45 15.63 -7.46
N ALA A 59 8.21 15.55 -7.95
CA ALA A 59 7.91 15.51 -9.38
C ALA A 59 8.19 16.84 -10.08
N ARG A 60 8.95 16.79 -11.18
CA ARG A 60 9.16 17.93 -12.07
C ARG A 60 7.87 18.30 -12.81
N ARG A 61 7.14 17.30 -13.29
CA ARG A 61 5.83 17.46 -13.95
C ARG A 61 4.73 17.07 -12.98
N LYS A 62 3.99 18.05 -12.48
CA LYS A 62 2.94 17.82 -11.47
C LYS A 62 1.62 17.32 -12.06
N LYS A 63 1.33 17.65 -13.33
CA LYS A 63 0.06 17.31 -13.99
C LYS A 63 -0.27 15.80 -13.98
N PRO A 64 0.63 14.87 -14.36
CA PRO A 64 0.31 13.43 -14.29
C PRO A 64 0.04 12.95 -12.87
N VAL A 65 0.74 13.51 -11.88
CA VAL A 65 0.53 13.16 -10.46
C VAL A 65 -0.82 13.68 -9.96
N ASP A 66 -1.19 14.90 -10.33
CA ASP A 66 -2.48 15.49 -9.99
C ASP A 66 -3.64 14.72 -10.63
N GLN A 67 -3.47 14.26 -11.86
CA GLN A 67 -4.42 13.37 -12.54
C GLN A 67 -4.56 12.05 -11.79
N SER A 68 -3.48 11.39 -11.38
CA SER A 68 -3.55 10.15 -10.61
C SER A 68 -4.22 10.35 -9.24
N LEU A 69 -4.01 11.50 -8.60
CA LEU A 69 -4.71 11.85 -7.35
C LEU A 69 -6.22 12.05 -7.55
N ALA A 70 -6.63 12.63 -8.68
CA ALA A 70 -8.04 12.83 -9.02
C ALA A 70 -8.75 11.51 -9.35
N MET A 71 -8.02 10.52 -9.88
CA MET A 71 -8.52 9.19 -10.22
C MET A 71 -8.64 8.26 -9.00
N LEU A 72 -8.07 8.65 -7.84
CA LEU A 72 -8.09 7.83 -6.62
C LEU A 72 -9.47 7.71 -6.00
N VAL A 73 -9.89 6.48 -5.81
CA VAL A 73 -11.11 6.10 -5.08
C VAL A 73 -10.72 5.34 -3.82
N ASN A 74 -11.01 5.91 -2.65
CA ASN A 74 -10.77 5.24 -1.38
C ASN A 74 -11.95 4.32 -1.03
N THR A 75 -11.79 3.03 -1.25
CA THR A 75 -12.83 2.02 -1.00
C THR A 75 -13.25 1.98 0.47
N LEU A 76 -12.30 2.15 1.40
CA LEU A 76 -12.61 2.15 2.83
C LEU A 76 -13.60 3.28 3.20
N SER A 77 -13.47 4.46 2.58
CA SER A 77 -14.41 5.56 2.85
C SER A 77 -15.82 5.28 2.35
N ILE A 78 -15.95 4.52 1.26
CA ILE A 78 -17.26 4.08 0.73
C ILE A 78 -17.87 3.05 1.69
N ILE A 79 -17.06 2.08 2.15
CA ILE A 79 -17.50 1.05 3.12
C ILE A 79 -18.04 1.73 4.37
N TYR A 80 -17.30 2.64 4.98
CA TYR A 80 -17.72 3.31 6.22
C TYR A 80 -19.09 4.02 6.13
N VAL A 81 -19.44 4.52 4.96
CA VAL A 81 -20.68 5.30 4.78
C VAL A 81 -21.86 4.44 4.34
N HIS A 82 -21.59 3.38 3.55
CA HIS A 82 -22.65 2.71 2.80
C HIS A 82 -22.81 1.22 3.12
N ILE A 83 -21.79 0.57 3.72
CA ILE A 83 -21.80 -0.88 3.87
C ILE A 83 -21.44 -1.26 5.31
N TYR A 84 -22.29 -2.04 5.94
CA TYR A 84 -22.01 -2.67 7.23
C TYR A 84 -21.59 -4.13 7.00
N PHE A 85 -20.35 -4.46 7.37
CA PHE A 85 -19.88 -5.85 7.44
C PHE A 85 -19.98 -6.37 8.87
N PRO A 86 -20.40 -7.63 9.07
CA PRO A 86 -20.44 -8.27 10.39
C PRO A 86 -19.03 -8.68 10.84
N THR A 87 -18.12 -7.72 10.90
CA THR A 87 -16.71 -7.87 11.25
C THR A 87 -16.37 -6.97 12.43
N TYR A 88 -15.30 -7.30 13.16
CA TYR A 88 -14.86 -6.52 14.32
C TYR A 88 -14.40 -5.11 13.90
N SER A 89 -13.78 -4.99 12.73
CA SER A 89 -13.39 -3.72 12.14
C SER A 89 -13.57 -3.72 10.62
N ASN A 90 -13.47 -2.53 10.01
CA ASN A 90 -13.43 -2.41 8.56
C ASN A 90 -12.00 -2.56 8.01
N GLY A 91 -11.14 -3.35 8.64
CA GLY A 91 -9.81 -3.69 8.12
C GLY A 91 -9.90 -4.52 6.86
N LEU A 92 -8.97 -4.32 5.89
CA LEU A 92 -9.00 -5.04 4.62
C LEU A 92 -9.11 -6.55 4.81
N LYS A 93 -8.35 -7.12 5.75
CA LYS A 93 -8.35 -8.57 5.99
C LYS A 93 -9.67 -9.09 6.55
N GLU A 94 -10.28 -8.35 7.45
CA GLU A 94 -11.55 -8.74 8.05
C GLU A 94 -12.68 -8.67 7.03
N VAL A 95 -12.75 -7.57 6.28
CA VAL A 95 -13.74 -7.41 5.23
C VAL A 95 -13.55 -8.43 4.11
N ALA A 96 -12.33 -8.61 3.62
CA ALA A 96 -12.05 -9.59 2.58
C ALA A 96 -12.29 -11.03 3.06
N GLY A 97 -11.93 -11.36 4.31
CA GLY A 97 -12.24 -12.64 4.93
C GLY A 97 -13.74 -12.92 5.04
N CYS A 98 -14.53 -11.91 5.42
CA CYS A 98 -16.00 -11.99 5.41
C CYS A 98 -16.56 -12.27 3.99
N LEU A 99 -15.87 -11.80 2.95
CA LEU A 99 -16.20 -12.05 1.55
C LEU A 99 -15.61 -13.36 1.00
N GLY A 100 -14.99 -14.19 1.85
CA GLY A 100 -14.46 -15.50 1.50
C GLY A 100 -13.06 -15.46 0.88
N PHE A 101 -12.33 -14.35 0.98
CA PHE A 101 -10.95 -14.26 0.54
C PHE A 101 -9.98 -14.69 1.65
N SER A 102 -8.94 -15.43 1.29
CA SER A 102 -7.87 -15.83 2.21
C SER A 102 -6.51 -15.57 1.58
N TRP A 103 -5.56 -15.12 2.40
CA TRP A 103 -4.17 -14.95 2.00
C TRP A 103 -3.44 -16.29 2.03
N THR A 104 -2.50 -16.49 1.11
CA THR A 104 -1.66 -17.70 1.06
C THR A 104 -0.86 -17.89 2.35
N ASP A 105 -0.34 -16.78 2.92
CA ASP A 105 0.37 -16.81 4.19
C ASP A 105 -0.60 -16.37 5.30
N ALA A 106 -0.96 -17.29 6.19
CA ALA A 106 -1.90 -17.03 7.28
C ALA A 106 -1.42 -15.95 8.24
N ASP A 107 -0.09 -15.86 8.44
CA ASP A 107 0.54 -14.87 9.33
C ASP A 107 0.74 -13.50 8.64
N ALA A 108 0.44 -13.41 7.34
CA ALA A 108 0.59 -12.17 6.61
C ALA A 108 -0.21 -11.04 7.27
N SER A 109 0.45 -9.96 7.59
CA SER A 109 -0.15 -8.75 8.18
C SER A 109 0.68 -7.52 7.83
N GLY A 110 0.13 -6.34 8.07
CA GLY A 110 0.87 -5.10 7.87
C GLY A 110 2.14 -5.01 8.74
N ILE A 111 2.15 -5.60 9.94
CA ILE A 111 3.33 -5.67 10.81
C ILE A 111 4.32 -6.71 10.27
N GLN A 112 3.82 -7.88 9.89
CA GLN A 112 4.66 -8.95 9.37
C GLN A 112 5.35 -8.55 8.05
N SER A 113 4.67 -7.80 7.19
CA SER A 113 5.26 -7.29 5.97
C SER A 113 6.42 -6.31 6.24
N ILE A 114 6.35 -5.52 7.32
CA ILE A 114 7.48 -4.70 7.77
C ILE A 114 8.66 -5.59 8.19
N ALA A 115 8.41 -6.63 8.96
CA ALA A 115 9.45 -7.56 9.39
C ALA A 115 10.13 -8.27 8.20
N TRP A 116 9.34 -8.72 7.21
CA TRP A 116 9.88 -9.31 5.98
C TRP A 116 10.72 -8.31 5.19
N ARG A 117 10.29 -7.04 5.09
CA ARG A 117 11.08 -5.99 4.44
C ARG A 117 12.42 -5.76 5.15
N MET A 118 12.43 -5.70 6.49
CA MET A 118 13.64 -5.55 7.28
C MET A 118 14.60 -6.73 7.06
N ARG A 119 14.07 -7.97 7.11
CA ARG A 119 14.87 -9.18 6.86
C ARG A 119 15.45 -9.15 5.45
N TRP A 120 14.68 -8.79 4.45
CA TRP A 120 15.19 -8.65 3.08
C TRP A 120 16.31 -7.59 3.00
N GLN A 121 16.12 -6.43 3.62
CA GLN A 121 17.13 -5.37 3.63
C GLN A 121 18.45 -5.81 4.27
N THR A 122 18.37 -6.63 5.32
CA THR A 122 19.56 -7.12 6.05
C THR A 122 20.22 -8.30 5.33
N THR A 123 19.43 -9.25 4.83
CA THR A 123 19.95 -10.54 4.33
C THR A 123 20.04 -10.60 2.81
N ARG A 124 19.30 -9.75 2.10
CA ARG A 124 19.13 -9.76 0.64
C ARG A 124 18.63 -11.09 0.07
N LYS A 125 18.08 -11.95 0.92
CA LYS A 125 17.50 -13.21 0.47
C LYS A 125 16.19 -12.96 -0.29
N GLU A 126 16.09 -13.53 -1.48
CA GLU A 126 14.97 -13.33 -2.40
C GLU A 126 13.63 -13.85 -1.80
N GLU A 127 13.68 -14.88 -0.95
CA GLU A 127 12.50 -15.45 -0.28
C GLU A 127 11.63 -14.39 0.43
N TRP A 128 12.25 -13.38 1.07
CA TRP A 128 11.53 -12.31 1.77
C TRP A 128 10.89 -11.31 0.80
N LYS A 129 11.54 -11.06 -0.32
CA LYS A 129 11.00 -10.21 -1.37
C LYS A 129 9.81 -10.86 -2.07
N GLU A 130 9.93 -12.15 -2.38
CA GLU A 130 8.84 -12.93 -2.98
C GLU A 130 7.61 -12.98 -2.07
N LYS A 131 7.79 -13.21 -0.76
CA LYS A 131 6.71 -13.13 0.22
C LYS A 131 6.02 -11.77 0.21
N LEU A 132 6.78 -10.68 0.19
CA LEU A 132 6.25 -9.33 0.14
C LEU A 132 5.49 -9.05 -1.16
N ILE A 133 6.03 -9.47 -2.30
CA ILE A 133 5.39 -9.29 -3.61
C ILE A 133 4.07 -10.05 -3.64
N ARG A 134 4.06 -11.30 -3.18
CA ARG A 134 2.85 -12.13 -3.10
C ARG A 134 1.80 -11.49 -2.20
N TYR A 135 2.18 -11.11 -0.99
CA TYR A 135 1.28 -10.46 -0.04
C TYR A 135 0.65 -9.17 -0.63
N ASN A 136 1.47 -8.30 -1.22
CA ASN A 136 0.96 -7.08 -1.85
C ASN A 136 0.08 -7.37 -3.07
N LEU A 137 0.35 -8.44 -3.82
CA LEU A 137 -0.49 -8.85 -4.94
C LEU A 137 -1.87 -9.34 -4.44
N GLU A 138 -1.87 -10.13 -3.38
CA GLU A 138 -3.09 -10.63 -2.74
C GLU A 138 -3.94 -9.47 -2.17
N ASP A 139 -3.31 -8.49 -1.53
CA ASP A 139 -4.00 -7.26 -1.07
C ASP A 139 -4.63 -6.44 -2.22
N CYS A 140 -4.10 -6.57 -3.44
CA CYS A 140 -4.63 -5.88 -4.62
C CYS A 140 -5.73 -6.69 -5.35
N ARG A 141 -5.90 -7.98 -5.04
CA ARG A 141 -6.93 -8.78 -5.71
C ARG A 141 -8.31 -8.42 -5.16
N PRO A 142 -9.26 -8.13 -6.03
CA PRO A 142 -10.64 -8.00 -5.60
C PRO A 142 -11.13 -9.38 -5.09
N PRO A 143 -11.95 -9.42 -4.04
CA PRO A 143 -12.69 -10.63 -3.69
C PRO A 143 -13.46 -11.11 -4.91
N ALA A 144 -13.57 -12.43 -5.07
CA ALA A 144 -14.07 -13.11 -6.27
C ALA A 144 -15.26 -12.38 -6.92
N ARG A 145 -15.13 -12.13 -8.22
CA ARG A 145 -15.98 -11.26 -9.06
C ARG A 145 -17.49 -11.45 -8.90
N ASP A 146 -17.92 -12.63 -8.46
CA ASP A 146 -19.32 -13.05 -8.59
C ASP A 146 -20.22 -12.69 -7.40
N ARG A 147 -19.67 -12.18 -6.30
CA ARG A 147 -20.44 -12.04 -5.05
C ARG A 147 -20.69 -10.63 -4.55
N VAL A 148 -19.96 -9.62 -4.99
CA VAL A 148 -19.96 -8.31 -4.30
C VAL A 148 -20.28 -7.10 -5.18
N TYR A 149 -20.17 -7.19 -6.47
CA TYR A 149 -20.37 -6.03 -7.34
C TYR A 149 -21.41 -6.30 -8.42
N PRO A 150 -22.68 -5.92 -8.21
CA PRO A 150 -23.67 -5.92 -9.28
C PRO A 150 -23.33 -4.81 -10.28
N GLY A 151 -23.00 -5.19 -11.50
CA GLY A 151 -22.84 -4.27 -12.63
C GLY A 151 -21.52 -3.50 -12.68
N ASP A 152 -21.23 -2.95 -13.79
CA ASP A 152 -20.21 -2.00 -14.27
C ASP A 152 -18.95 -1.57 -13.44
N TRP A 153 -18.79 -2.00 -12.19
CA TRP A 153 -17.66 -1.63 -11.33
C TRP A 153 -16.32 -2.21 -11.80
N CYS A 154 -16.37 -3.27 -12.62
CA CYS A 154 -15.18 -4.02 -13.01
C CYS A 154 -14.62 -3.69 -14.40
N ARG A 155 -15.16 -2.70 -15.11
CA ARG A 155 -14.76 -2.49 -16.50
C ARG A 155 -13.41 -1.79 -16.67
N ARG A 156 -12.93 -1.04 -15.65
CA ARG A 156 -11.60 -0.37 -15.66
C ARG A 156 -11.13 -0.09 -14.24
N CYS A 157 -10.72 -1.11 -13.50
CA CYS A 157 -10.21 -0.96 -12.14
C CYS A 157 -8.69 -1.08 -12.11
N ILE A 158 -8.03 -0.13 -11.49
CA ILE A 158 -6.62 -0.24 -11.09
C ILE A 158 -6.59 -0.32 -9.57
N ALA A 159 -6.32 -1.52 -9.02
CA ALA A 159 -6.06 -1.64 -7.60
C ALA A 159 -4.57 -1.39 -7.34
N VAL A 160 -4.27 -0.33 -6.62
CA VAL A 160 -2.90 0.06 -6.28
C VAL A 160 -2.69 -0.14 -4.80
N TRP A 161 -1.72 -0.95 -4.46
CA TRP A 161 -1.13 -0.96 -3.13
C TRP A 161 0.30 -0.43 -3.25
N ALA A 162 0.51 0.81 -2.83
CA ALA A 162 1.85 1.33 -2.68
C ALA A 162 2.47 0.69 -1.43
N ASN A 163 3.69 0.19 -1.57
CA ASN A 163 4.46 -0.36 -0.47
C ASN A 163 4.76 0.77 0.54
N SER A 164 3.76 1.08 1.40
CA SER A 164 3.77 2.21 2.34
C SER A 164 4.78 2.04 3.49
N HIS A 165 5.62 1.00 3.42
CA HIS A 165 6.54 0.62 4.48
C HIS A 165 7.66 1.63 4.69
N SER A 166 8.09 2.36 3.66
CA SER A 166 9.09 3.41 3.81
C SER A 166 8.59 4.58 4.67
N ALA A 167 7.30 4.94 4.57
CA ALA A 167 6.72 6.02 5.36
C ALA A 167 6.52 5.67 6.85
N ARG A 168 6.24 4.39 7.17
CA ARG A 168 6.17 3.91 8.56
C ARG A 168 7.56 3.87 9.21
N PHE A 169 8.60 3.49 8.46
CA PHE A 169 9.98 3.50 8.93
C PHE A 169 10.46 4.91 9.32
N ALA A 170 10.12 5.92 8.56
CA ALA A 170 10.48 7.29 8.89
C ALA A 170 9.80 7.78 10.19
N ARG A 171 8.61 7.26 10.55
CA ARG A 171 7.97 7.55 11.84
C ARG A 171 8.55 6.73 13.00
N ALA A 172 8.85 5.46 12.79
CA ALA A 172 9.46 4.62 13.82
C ALA A 172 10.85 5.10 14.21
N ARG A 173 11.71 5.48 13.24
CA ARG A 173 13.02 6.09 13.54
C ARG A 173 12.89 7.41 14.29
N ARG A 174 11.97 8.29 13.90
CA ARG A 174 11.73 9.54 14.63
C ARG A 174 11.21 9.35 16.05
N TRP A 175 10.59 8.21 16.35
CA TRP A 175 10.15 7.86 17.69
C TRP A 175 11.33 7.34 18.53
N THR A 176 12.19 6.46 17.99
CA THR A 176 13.40 5.96 18.66
C THR A 176 14.42 7.07 18.92
N ASP A 177 14.66 7.97 17.96
CA ASP A 177 15.59 9.10 18.10
C ASP A 177 15.14 10.13 19.15
N ARG A 178 13.80 10.31 19.30
CA ARG A 178 13.25 11.18 20.36
C ARG A 178 13.32 10.59 21.77
N HIS A 179 13.43 9.27 21.91
CA HIS A 179 13.42 8.59 23.21
C HIS A 179 14.81 8.10 23.62
N ALA A 180 15.75 7.96 22.72
CA ALA A 180 17.15 7.63 23.01
C ALA A 180 17.92 8.80 23.65
N GLY A 181 17.42 10.04 23.53
CA GLY A 181 18.07 11.24 24.08
C GLY A 181 17.69 11.62 25.51
N ARG A 182 16.91 10.80 26.22
CA ARG A 182 16.49 11.08 27.61
C ARG A 182 16.95 10.02 28.61
N GLY A 183 18.24 9.74 28.63
CA GLY A 183 18.83 8.84 29.60
C GLY A 183 20.23 9.30 29.99
N THR A 184 20.33 9.69 31.24
CA THR A 184 21.53 10.03 32.04
C THR A 184 21.94 11.51 32.11
N GLY A 185 21.24 12.25 32.99
CA GLY A 185 21.85 13.38 33.69
C GLY A 185 22.66 12.85 34.88
N PRO A 186 23.84 13.41 35.20
CA PRO A 186 24.66 12.92 36.29
C PRO A 186 24.06 13.31 37.66
N THR A 187 23.87 12.33 38.53
CA THR A 187 23.60 12.54 39.96
C THR A 187 24.88 13.15 40.58
N GLY A 188 24.86 14.47 40.74
CA GLY A 188 25.86 15.16 41.53
C GLY A 188 25.67 14.86 43.02
N GLY A 189 26.64 14.14 43.61
CA GLY A 189 26.76 13.98 45.05
C GLY A 189 27.02 15.36 45.71
N ARG A 190 26.36 15.60 46.83
CA ARG A 190 26.79 16.53 47.86
C ARG A 190 27.14 15.74 49.11
N GLN A 191 28.33 15.98 49.58
CA GLN A 191 28.76 15.74 50.94
C GLN A 191 28.03 16.70 51.90
#